data_5f6e6e608f6b8852925e86d401066a4a
#
_entry.id   5f6e6e608f6b8852925e86d401066a4a
#
_cell.length_a   1.000
_cell.length_b   1.000
_cell.length_c   1.000
_cell.angle_alpha   90.00
_cell.angle_beta   90.00
_cell.angle_gamma   90.00
#
_symmetry.space_group_name_H-M   'P 1'
#
loop_
_entity.id
_entity.type
_entity.pdbx_description
1 polymer ?
#
loop_
_entity_poly.entity_id
_entity_poly.type
_entity_poly.pdbx_seq_one_letter_code
_entity_poly.pdbx_strand_id
1 'polypeptide(L)'
;MTEPTSDTTHGSTAAGTGTGTGGRTVGIAEVAAESTDFTGFAQVAHRVRTHLAAFERREATAPPDARRAGVCVTLLVHRGEAHVLLIKRAPRGRNAGQWALPGGRLDGAETPVQAALRELAEETGIQATPTDVAGVLDDFVTDSGFVITPVVVIPREPVRPVRDRREVHSLHPIPLRRLTDPDIPRWHTDSDGRSLLQMPLRRGMVVHAPTGALLWQFREVALLGRTTRVADLVQPAFTSR
;
A
#
# COMPACT_ATOMS: atom_id res chain seq x y z
N MET A 1 20.65 73.03 -16.33
CA MET A 1 21.99 73.64 -16.05
C MET A 1 22.85 72.44 -15.64
N THR A 2 23.46 71.98 -16.60
CA THR A 2 24.88 71.69 -16.86
C THR A 2 25.36 70.32 -16.38
N GLU A 3 25.40 69.46 -17.29
CA GLU A 3 26.51 68.52 -17.46
C GLU A 3 27.86 69.32 -17.59
N PRO A 4 29.04 68.75 -17.48
CA PRO A 4 29.47 67.62 -18.31
C PRO A 4 30.61 66.74 -17.76
N THR A 5 30.82 65.63 -18.54
CA THR A 5 32.02 65.12 -19.21
C THR A 5 33.04 64.28 -18.42
N SER A 6 33.22 63.07 -18.95
CA SER A 6 34.39 62.42 -19.60
C SER A 6 35.61 62.12 -18.69
N ASP A 7 36.40 61.11 -18.80
CA ASP A 7 37.01 60.45 -19.96
C ASP A 7 37.82 59.18 -19.52
N THR A 8 37.81 58.16 -20.28
CA THR A 8 38.87 57.30 -20.84
C THR A 8 40.13 56.95 -19.99
N THR A 9 40.56 55.73 -19.84
CA THR A 9 41.53 54.98 -20.60
C THR A 9 42.25 53.84 -19.87
N HIS A 10 42.42 52.78 -20.58
CA HIS A 10 43.54 51.80 -20.69
C HIS A 10 44.13 51.11 -19.45
N GLY A 11 44.12 49.84 -19.45
CA GLY A 11 45.32 49.08 -19.83
C GLY A 11 45.51 47.76 -19.15
N SER A 12 45.60 46.76 -19.97
CA SER A 12 46.61 45.70 -19.97
C SER A 12 46.60 44.57 -18.91
N THR A 13 46.28 43.40 -19.37
CA THR A 13 47.00 42.12 -19.30
C THR A 13 47.68 41.70 -17.97
N ALA A 14 47.24 40.61 -17.39
CA ALA A 14 48.11 39.54 -16.90
C ALA A 14 47.37 38.23 -16.76
N ALA A 15 47.90 37.18 -17.36
CA ALA A 15 47.49 35.80 -17.26
C ALA A 15 47.77 35.24 -15.87
N GLY A 16 46.80 34.54 -15.30
CA GLY A 16 46.95 33.75 -14.07
C GLY A 16 46.33 32.38 -14.26
N THR A 17 47.14 31.40 -14.50
CA THR A 17 46.82 30.00 -14.47
C THR A 17 46.38 29.58 -13.05
N GLY A 18 45.11 29.19 -12.89
CA GLY A 18 44.57 28.65 -11.65
C GLY A 18 43.89 27.32 -11.93
N THR A 19 44.50 26.29 -11.48
CA THR A 19 44.11 24.88 -11.52
C THR A 19 42.67 24.64 -11.06
N GLY A 20 41.90 24.00 -11.92
CA GLY A 20 40.55 23.59 -11.64
C GLY A 20 40.48 22.52 -10.58
N THR A 21 39.65 22.76 -9.59
CA THR A 21 39.14 21.73 -8.68
C THR A 21 37.80 21.27 -9.24
N GLY A 22 37.81 20.05 -9.81
CA GLY A 22 36.63 19.42 -10.36
C GLY A 22 35.59 19.19 -9.28
N GLY A 23 34.50 19.95 -9.32
CA GLY A 23 33.29 19.64 -8.63
C GLY A 23 32.71 18.36 -9.22
N ARG A 24 32.83 17.25 -8.50
CA ARG A 24 32.09 16.03 -8.81
C ARG A 24 30.60 16.36 -8.65
N THR A 25 29.95 16.58 -9.77
CA THR A 25 28.48 16.47 -9.87
C THR A 25 28.15 15.04 -9.49
N VAL A 26 27.60 14.87 -8.28
CA VAL A 26 27.00 13.62 -7.87
C VAL A 26 25.84 13.40 -8.83
N GLY A 27 26.03 12.49 -9.77
CA GLY A 27 24.97 12.08 -10.67
C GLY A 27 23.81 11.58 -9.82
N ILE A 28 22.67 12.21 -9.98
CA ILE A 28 21.39 11.67 -9.53
C ILE A 28 21.28 10.33 -10.26
N ALA A 29 21.45 9.24 -9.51
CA ALA A 29 21.25 7.92 -10.06
C ALA A 29 19.81 7.92 -10.63
N GLU A 30 19.75 7.73 -11.94
CA GLU A 30 18.54 7.51 -12.71
C GLU A 30 17.89 6.27 -12.08
N VAL A 31 16.89 6.50 -11.23
CA VAL A 31 16.04 5.44 -10.69
C VAL A 31 15.34 4.88 -11.92
N ALA A 32 15.82 3.74 -12.38
CA ALA A 32 15.22 3.01 -13.49
C ALA A 32 13.73 2.96 -13.22
N ALA A 33 12.92 3.47 -14.15
CA ALA A 33 11.47 3.40 -14.07
C ALA A 33 11.10 1.92 -13.97
N GLU A 34 10.76 1.47 -12.75
CA GLU A 34 10.39 0.09 -12.51
C GLU A 34 9.18 -0.23 -13.39
N SER A 35 9.33 -1.27 -14.19
CA SER A 35 8.27 -1.75 -15.06
C SER A 35 7.01 -2.03 -14.25
N THR A 36 5.94 -1.27 -14.51
CA THR A 36 4.62 -1.48 -13.93
C THR A 36 3.83 -2.54 -14.69
N ASP A 37 4.53 -3.44 -15.40
CA ASP A 37 3.90 -4.57 -16.06
C ASP A 37 3.45 -5.62 -15.03
N PHE A 38 2.13 -5.90 -15.01
CA PHE A 38 1.48 -6.88 -14.13
C PHE A 38 0.88 -8.06 -14.92
N THR A 39 1.29 -8.28 -16.17
CA THR A 39 0.79 -9.37 -17.01
C THR A 39 1.44 -10.71 -16.66
N GLY A 40 2.72 -10.72 -16.31
CA GLY A 40 3.45 -11.90 -15.89
C GLY A 40 3.31 -12.16 -14.38
N PHE A 41 2.34 -12.99 -13.95
CA PHE A 41 2.10 -13.25 -12.53
C PHE A 41 3.34 -13.72 -11.76
N ALA A 42 4.16 -14.59 -12.37
CA ALA A 42 5.39 -15.08 -11.73
C ALA A 42 6.40 -13.95 -11.46
N GLN A 43 6.56 -13.00 -12.40
CA GLN A 43 7.43 -11.84 -12.24
C GLN A 43 6.89 -10.89 -11.18
N VAL A 44 5.57 -10.67 -11.16
CA VAL A 44 4.90 -9.88 -10.11
C VAL A 44 5.11 -10.52 -8.74
N ALA A 45 4.90 -11.83 -8.63
CA ALA A 45 5.08 -12.57 -7.39
C ALA A 45 6.54 -12.51 -6.89
N HIS A 46 7.51 -12.65 -7.80
CA HIS A 46 8.92 -12.51 -7.47
C HIS A 46 9.25 -11.11 -6.95
N ARG A 47 8.84 -10.06 -7.67
CA ARG A 47 9.05 -8.66 -7.28
C ARG A 47 8.44 -8.35 -5.92
N VAL A 48 7.18 -8.77 -5.68
CA VAL A 48 6.49 -8.58 -4.39
C VAL A 48 7.27 -9.25 -3.25
N ARG A 49 7.74 -10.49 -3.44
CA ARG A 49 8.55 -11.19 -2.42
C ARG A 49 9.88 -10.48 -2.16
N THR A 50 10.56 -10.00 -3.20
CA THR A 50 11.84 -9.27 -3.08
C THR A 50 11.65 -7.97 -2.30
N HIS A 51 10.64 -7.18 -2.64
CA HIS A 51 10.38 -5.92 -1.95
C HIS A 51 9.98 -6.13 -0.49
N LEU A 52 9.14 -7.13 -0.21
CA LEU A 52 8.74 -7.44 1.17
C LEU A 52 9.89 -7.98 2.01
N ALA A 53 10.80 -8.76 1.41
CA ALA A 53 12.01 -9.24 2.10
C ALA A 53 12.97 -8.10 2.49
N ALA A 54 13.00 -7.02 1.70
CA ALA A 54 13.78 -5.82 2.00
C ALA A 54 13.07 -4.81 2.91
N PHE A 55 11.78 -5.02 3.18
CA PHE A 55 10.98 -4.10 4.00
C PHE A 55 11.09 -4.44 5.48
N GLU A 56 11.57 -3.50 6.26
CA GLU A 56 11.60 -3.60 7.71
C GLU A 56 10.21 -3.28 8.29
N ARG A 57 9.45 -4.34 8.60
CA ARG A 57 8.12 -4.22 9.22
C ARG A 57 8.19 -3.54 10.58
N ARG A 58 7.20 -2.69 10.86
CA ARG A 58 6.97 -2.09 12.18
C ARG A 58 5.72 -2.69 12.81
N GLU A 59 5.89 -3.26 13.98
CA GLU A 59 4.77 -3.68 14.81
C GLU A 59 4.25 -2.50 15.62
N ALA A 60 2.94 -2.40 15.74
CA ALA A 60 2.35 -1.35 16.55
C ALA A 60 2.59 -1.61 18.03
N THR A 61 3.06 -0.58 18.72
CA THR A 61 3.05 -0.58 20.19
C THR A 61 1.59 -0.40 20.62
N ALA A 62 1.01 -1.44 21.21
CA ALA A 62 -0.37 -1.43 21.66
C ALA A 62 -0.47 -2.06 23.06
N PRO A 63 -1.48 -1.68 23.86
CA PRO A 63 -1.73 -2.32 25.15
C PRO A 63 -1.88 -3.84 25.01
N PRO A 64 -1.55 -4.64 26.03
CA PRO A 64 -1.64 -6.11 25.98
C PRO A 64 -3.05 -6.63 25.69
N ASP A 65 -4.08 -5.88 26.08
CA ASP A 65 -5.49 -6.16 25.87
C ASP A 65 -6.05 -5.59 24.56
N ALA A 66 -5.20 -4.99 23.73
CA ALA A 66 -5.61 -4.48 22.44
C ALA A 66 -6.18 -5.61 21.55
N ARG A 67 -7.33 -5.35 20.97
CA ARG A 67 -7.96 -6.29 20.04
C ARG A 67 -7.13 -6.39 18.77
N ARG A 68 -6.73 -7.59 18.39
CA ARG A 68 -5.92 -7.84 17.22
C ARG A 68 -6.72 -8.52 16.10
N ALA A 69 -6.34 -8.24 14.87
CA ALA A 69 -6.93 -8.84 13.68
C ALA A 69 -5.84 -9.10 12.64
N GLY A 70 -6.00 -10.19 11.90
CA GLY A 70 -5.19 -10.48 10.72
C GLY A 70 -6.02 -10.32 9.45
N VAL A 71 -5.48 -9.67 8.41
CA VAL A 71 -6.15 -9.52 7.12
C VAL A 71 -5.22 -9.94 5.98
N CYS A 72 -5.78 -10.53 4.91
CA CYS A 72 -5.03 -11.01 3.77
C CYS A 72 -5.06 -10.05 2.58
N VAL A 73 -3.88 -9.59 2.15
CA VAL A 73 -3.67 -8.99 0.84
C VAL A 73 -3.33 -10.14 -0.12
N THR A 74 -4.36 -10.78 -0.69
CA THR A 74 -4.20 -11.98 -1.49
C THR A 74 -4.06 -11.65 -2.97
N LEU A 75 -2.94 -12.07 -3.57
CA LEU A 75 -2.69 -11.97 -5.00
C LEU A 75 -3.19 -13.23 -5.71
N LEU A 76 -3.86 -13.04 -6.84
CA LEU A 76 -4.35 -14.14 -7.66
C LEU A 76 -4.35 -13.76 -9.15
N VAL A 77 -4.40 -14.76 -10.02
CA VAL A 77 -4.62 -14.57 -11.46
C VAL A 77 -6.12 -14.52 -11.73
N HIS A 78 -6.57 -13.45 -12.36
CA HIS A 78 -7.94 -13.35 -12.87
C HIS A 78 -7.91 -12.81 -14.30
N ARG A 79 -8.52 -13.55 -15.25
CA ARG A 79 -8.51 -13.21 -16.69
C ARG A 79 -7.10 -12.94 -17.26
N GLY A 80 -6.12 -13.73 -16.82
CA GLY A 80 -4.73 -13.64 -17.29
C GLY A 80 -3.88 -12.55 -16.67
N GLU A 81 -4.42 -11.73 -15.76
CA GLU A 81 -3.69 -10.64 -15.10
C GLU A 81 -3.59 -10.87 -13.58
N ALA A 82 -2.61 -10.22 -12.95
CA ALA A 82 -2.45 -10.21 -11.50
C ALA A 82 -3.47 -9.27 -10.85
N HIS A 83 -4.17 -9.76 -9.84
CA HIS A 83 -5.20 -9.05 -9.08
C HIS A 83 -4.97 -9.18 -7.59
N VAL A 84 -5.46 -8.20 -6.82
CA VAL A 84 -5.68 -8.33 -5.38
C VAL A 84 -7.15 -8.59 -5.11
N LEU A 85 -7.46 -9.49 -4.16
CA LEU A 85 -8.83 -9.83 -3.80
C LEU A 85 -9.36 -8.90 -2.71
N LEU A 86 -10.48 -8.23 -3.00
CA LEU A 86 -11.31 -7.55 -2.01
C LEU A 86 -12.64 -8.26 -1.86
N ILE A 87 -13.25 -8.09 -0.70
CA ILE A 87 -14.62 -8.51 -0.42
C ILE A 87 -15.51 -7.29 -0.19
N LYS A 88 -16.80 -7.45 -0.44
CA LYS A 88 -17.84 -6.61 0.12
C LYS A 88 -18.51 -7.39 1.23
N ARG A 89 -18.51 -6.86 2.45
CA ARG A 89 -19.11 -7.54 3.61
C ARG A 89 -20.60 -7.65 3.44
N ALA A 90 -21.20 -8.70 4.01
CA ALA A 90 -22.65 -8.89 4.02
C ALA A 90 -23.38 -7.67 4.64
N PRO A 91 -24.64 -7.40 4.25
CA PRO A 91 -25.39 -6.24 4.73
C PRO A 91 -25.88 -6.42 6.19
N ARG A 92 -25.20 -7.25 6.98
CA ARG A 92 -25.51 -7.60 8.37
C ARG A 92 -24.24 -7.57 9.20
N GLY A 93 -24.39 -7.34 10.49
CA GLY A 93 -23.27 -7.33 11.43
C GLY A 93 -22.47 -6.02 11.42
N ARG A 94 -21.30 -6.07 12.05
CA ARG A 94 -20.40 -4.92 12.14
C ARG A 94 -19.80 -4.60 10.77
N ASN A 95 -19.70 -3.31 10.43
CA ASN A 95 -19.15 -2.84 9.15
C ASN A 95 -19.90 -3.38 7.91
N ALA A 96 -21.21 -3.54 8.01
CA ALA A 96 -22.10 -4.06 6.96
C ALA A 96 -21.91 -3.28 5.63
N GLY A 97 -21.75 -4.01 4.54
CA GLY A 97 -21.63 -3.46 3.20
C GLY A 97 -20.33 -2.70 2.90
N GLN A 98 -19.37 -2.68 3.81
CA GLN A 98 -18.07 -2.06 3.57
C GLN A 98 -17.18 -2.92 2.67
N TRP A 99 -16.28 -2.27 1.96
CA TRP A 99 -15.19 -2.89 1.24
C TRP A 99 -14.07 -3.26 2.22
N ALA A 100 -13.58 -4.48 2.14
CA ALA A 100 -12.56 -4.98 3.04
C ALA A 100 -11.58 -5.93 2.33
N LEU A 101 -10.44 -6.14 2.93
CA LEU A 101 -9.59 -7.31 2.71
C LEU A 101 -10.21 -8.48 3.49
N PRO A 102 -10.12 -9.73 2.99
CA PRO A 102 -10.48 -10.90 3.78
C PRO A 102 -9.72 -10.93 5.09
N GLY A 103 -10.41 -11.18 6.21
CA GLY A 103 -9.76 -11.17 7.50
C GLY A 103 -10.67 -10.90 8.68
N GLY A 104 -10.17 -11.21 9.87
CA GLY A 104 -10.93 -11.09 11.11
C GLY A 104 -10.05 -11.04 12.35
N ARG A 105 -10.71 -11.20 13.49
CA ARG A 105 -10.08 -11.20 14.80
C ARG A 105 -9.28 -12.47 15.03
N LEU A 106 -8.28 -12.37 15.88
CA LEU A 106 -7.62 -13.55 16.40
C LEU A 106 -8.55 -14.32 17.33
N ASP A 107 -8.57 -15.63 17.17
CA ASP A 107 -9.26 -16.56 18.05
C ASP A 107 -8.26 -17.21 19.01
N GLY A 108 -8.52 -17.10 20.30
CA GLY A 108 -7.66 -17.68 21.33
C GLY A 108 -6.19 -17.22 21.22
N ALA A 109 -5.28 -18.17 21.04
CA ALA A 109 -3.84 -17.94 20.95
C ALA A 109 -3.31 -17.80 19.52
N GLU A 110 -4.17 -17.55 18.54
CA GLU A 110 -3.76 -17.36 17.15
C GLU A 110 -2.77 -16.20 16.99
N THR A 111 -1.80 -16.38 16.09
CA THR A 111 -1.03 -15.27 15.56
C THR A 111 -1.84 -14.51 14.50
N PRO A 112 -1.51 -13.25 14.20
CA PRO A 112 -2.18 -12.50 13.13
C PRO A 112 -2.12 -13.22 11.77
N VAL A 113 -1.03 -13.94 11.48
CA VAL A 113 -0.90 -14.72 10.24
C VAL A 113 -1.89 -15.88 10.23
N GLN A 114 -2.02 -16.62 11.32
CA GLN A 114 -2.97 -17.74 11.43
C GLN A 114 -4.41 -17.27 11.27
N ALA A 115 -4.79 -16.19 11.96
CA ALA A 115 -6.12 -15.60 11.84
C ALA A 115 -6.40 -15.15 10.40
N ALA A 116 -5.45 -14.45 9.75
CA ALA A 116 -5.60 -14.01 8.36
C ALA A 116 -5.83 -15.19 7.41
N LEU A 117 -5.07 -16.27 7.53
CA LEU A 117 -5.20 -17.46 6.66
C LEU A 117 -6.50 -18.21 6.93
N ARG A 118 -6.94 -18.35 8.19
CA ARG A 118 -8.22 -18.97 8.56
C ARG A 118 -9.38 -18.19 7.95
N GLU A 119 -9.42 -16.88 8.17
CA GLU A 119 -10.47 -16.01 7.65
C GLU A 119 -10.50 -15.98 6.11
N LEU A 120 -9.32 -15.99 5.47
CA LEU A 120 -9.24 -16.11 4.00
C LEU A 120 -9.95 -17.37 3.52
N ALA A 121 -9.73 -18.50 4.19
CA ALA A 121 -10.38 -19.75 3.87
C ALA A 121 -11.90 -19.72 4.12
N GLU A 122 -12.33 -19.19 5.26
CA GLU A 122 -13.74 -19.09 5.66
C GLU A 122 -14.52 -18.16 4.73
N GLU A 123 -14.03 -16.94 4.48
CA GLU A 123 -14.72 -15.93 3.70
C GLU A 123 -14.68 -16.17 2.19
N THR A 124 -13.60 -16.80 1.68
CA THR A 124 -13.33 -16.88 0.23
C THR A 124 -13.07 -18.28 -0.31
N GLY A 125 -13.03 -19.30 0.55
CA GLY A 125 -12.70 -20.68 0.16
C GLY A 125 -11.25 -20.89 -0.27
N ILE A 126 -10.39 -19.89 -0.24
CA ILE A 126 -8.98 -19.99 -0.62
C ILE A 126 -8.21 -20.66 0.53
N GLN A 127 -7.75 -21.89 0.30
CA GLN A 127 -6.89 -22.60 1.24
C GLN A 127 -5.43 -22.18 1.02
N ALA A 128 -4.92 -21.30 1.87
CA ALA A 128 -3.53 -20.87 1.86
C ALA A 128 -2.81 -21.35 3.12
N THR A 129 -1.53 -21.59 3.00
CA THR A 129 -0.66 -22.09 4.05
C THR A 129 0.41 -21.05 4.42
N PRO A 130 1.13 -21.19 5.53
CA PRO A 130 2.24 -20.29 5.85
C PRO A 130 3.30 -20.18 4.74
N THR A 131 3.44 -21.19 3.89
CA THR A 131 4.39 -21.17 2.75
C THR A 131 3.91 -20.30 1.60
N ASP A 132 2.65 -19.91 1.57
CA ASP A 132 2.07 -18.98 0.60
C ASP A 132 2.20 -17.51 1.06
N VAL A 133 2.61 -17.29 2.31
CA VAL A 133 2.86 -15.94 2.83
C VAL A 133 4.12 -15.37 2.19
N ALA A 134 3.97 -14.26 1.49
CA ALA A 134 5.07 -13.53 0.87
C ALA A 134 5.76 -12.57 1.84
N GLY A 135 5.04 -12.09 2.84
CA GLY A 135 5.52 -11.19 3.88
C GLY A 135 4.38 -10.53 4.63
N VAL A 136 4.73 -9.68 5.58
CA VAL A 136 3.78 -8.94 6.44
C VAL A 136 4.12 -7.45 6.37
N LEU A 137 3.11 -6.61 6.26
CA LEU A 137 3.26 -5.15 6.29
C LEU A 137 3.15 -4.61 7.72
N ASP A 138 3.26 -3.28 7.88
CA ASP A 138 3.13 -2.64 9.18
C ASP A 138 1.74 -2.86 9.78
N ASP A 139 1.69 -2.96 11.09
CA ASP A 139 0.42 -2.91 11.79
C ASP A 139 -0.25 -1.55 11.63
N PHE A 140 -1.57 -1.58 11.51
CA PHE A 140 -2.41 -0.39 11.47
C PHE A 140 -3.31 -0.35 12.71
N VAL A 141 -3.19 0.71 13.50
CA VAL A 141 -4.05 0.93 14.67
C VAL A 141 -5.28 1.70 14.26
N THR A 142 -6.46 1.12 14.47
CA THR A 142 -7.74 1.75 14.14
C THR A 142 -8.21 2.67 15.27
N ASP A 143 -9.04 3.68 14.95
CA ASP A 143 -9.68 4.56 15.96
C ASP A 143 -10.53 3.76 16.97
N SER A 144 -11.01 2.58 16.59
CA SER A 144 -11.76 1.67 17.49
C SER A 144 -10.86 0.79 18.37
N GLY A 145 -9.53 1.01 18.35
CA GLY A 145 -8.55 0.30 19.17
C GLY A 145 -8.20 -1.11 18.69
N PHE A 146 -8.45 -1.43 17.41
CA PHE A 146 -7.92 -2.66 16.82
C PHE A 146 -6.52 -2.43 16.27
N VAL A 147 -5.67 -3.44 16.44
CA VAL A 147 -4.40 -3.56 15.72
C VAL A 147 -4.61 -4.53 14.57
N ILE A 148 -4.54 -4.05 13.34
CA ILE A 148 -4.71 -4.86 12.13
C ILE A 148 -3.34 -5.16 11.53
N THR A 149 -3.03 -6.43 11.35
CA THR A 149 -1.81 -6.91 10.70
C THR A 149 -2.10 -7.37 9.27
N PRO A 150 -1.57 -6.69 8.23
CA PRO A 150 -1.76 -7.10 6.84
C PRO A 150 -0.75 -8.18 6.45
N VAL A 151 -1.24 -9.31 6.02
CA VAL A 151 -0.47 -10.48 5.56
C VAL A 151 -0.58 -10.57 4.05
N VAL A 152 0.54 -10.49 3.32
CA VAL A 152 0.56 -10.63 1.87
C VAL A 152 0.64 -12.10 1.50
N VAL A 153 -0.37 -12.60 0.78
CA VAL A 153 -0.51 -14.01 0.43
C VAL A 153 -0.46 -14.18 -1.09
N ILE A 154 0.40 -15.07 -1.56
CA ILE A 154 0.54 -15.44 -2.96
C ILE A 154 0.41 -16.97 -3.07
N PRO A 155 -0.80 -17.49 -3.29
CA PRO A 155 -1.01 -18.93 -3.45
C PRO A 155 -0.13 -19.51 -4.55
N ARG A 156 0.48 -20.67 -4.29
CA ARG A 156 1.36 -21.35 -5.25
C ARG A 156 0.60 -21.91 -6.43
N GLU A 157 -0.61 -22.38 -6.17
CA GLU A 157 -1.51 -22.93 -7.18
C GLU A 157 -2.60 -21.92 -7.57
N PRO A 158 -3.09 -21.96 -8.80
CA PRO A 158 -4.20 -21.13 -9.22
C PRO A 158 -5.44 -21.36 -8.35
N VAL A 159 -5.97 -20.28 -7.75
CA VAL A 159 -7.13 -20.35 -6.87
C VAL A 159 -8.37 -19.78 -7.55
N ARG A 160 -9.52 -20.37 -7.22
CA ARG A 160 -10.84 -19.85 -7.61
C ARG A 160 -11.62 -19.51 -6.35
N PRO A 161 -11.70 -18.24 -5.96
CA PRO A 161 -12.38 -17.86 -4.73
C PRO A 161 -13.88 -18.14 -4.83
N VAL A 162 -14.44 -18.71 -3.76
CA VAL A 162 -15.87 -18.98 -3.58
C VAL A 162 -16.31 -18.35 -2.26
N ARG A 163 -17.18 -17.36 -2.32
CA ARG A 163 -17.61 -16.64 -1.13
C ARG A 163 -18.45 -17.46 -0.16
N ASP A 164 -18.29 -17.30 1.12
CA ASP A 164 -19.32 -17.65 2.10
C ASP A 164 -20.43 -16.57 2.06
N ARG A 165 -21.64 -16.99 1.71
CA ARG A 165 -22.79 -16.07 1.57
C ARG A 165 -23.30 -15.48 2.88
N ARG A 166 -22.88 -16.03 4.01
CA ARG A 166 -23.28 -15.55 5.34
C ARG A 166 -22.49 -14.28 5.70
N GLU A 167 -21.21 -14.19 5.29
CA GLU A 167 -20.29 -13.14 5.70
C GLU A 167 -19.90 -12.21 4.55
N VAL A 168 -19.87 -12.75 3.32
CA VAL A 168 -19.42 -12.03 2.13
C VAL A 168 -20.57 -11.84 1.14
N HIS A 169 -20.90 -10.57 0.87
CA HIS A 169 -21.88 -10.22 -0.15
C HIS A 169 -21.33 -10.54 -1.56
N SER A 170 -20.11 -10.12 -1.86
CA SER A 170 -19.48 -10.32 -3.19
C SER A 170 -17.95 -10.26 -3.13
N LEU A 171 -17.32 -10.97 -4.07
CA LEU A 171 -15.86 -11.00 -4.27
C LEU A 171 -15.47 -10.06 -5.41
N HIS A 172 -14.38 -9.33 -5.23
CA HIS A 172 -13.91 -8.31 -6.15
C HIS A 172 -12.42 -8.44 -6.41
N PRO A 173 -11.99 -9.18 -7.45
CA PRO A 173 -10.61 -9.12 -7.91
C PRO A 173 -10.35 -7.74 -8.53
N ILE A 174 -9.37 -7.01 -8.01
CA ILE A 174 -8.94 -5.69 -8.49
C ILE A 174 -7.61 -5.84 -9.20
N PRO A 175 -7.48 -5.45 -10.48
CA PRO A 175 -6.21 -5.52 -11.20
C PRO A 175 -5.12 -4.71 -10.49
N LEU A 176 -3.91 -5.26 -10.34
CA LEU A 176 -2.82 -4.54 -9.68
C LEU A 176 -2.45 -3.24 -10.41
N ARG A 177 -2.56 -3.20 -11.75
CA ARG A 177 -2.39 -1.97 -12.53
C ARG A 177 -3.32 -0.84 -12.09
N ARG A 178 -4.51 -1.18 -11.53
CA ARG A 178 -5.41 -0.16 -10.98
C ARG A 178 -4.88 0.43 -9.66
N LEU A 179 -4.19 -0.34 -8.85
CA LEU A 179 -3.57 0.20 -7.63
C LEU A 179 -2.43 1.17 -7.96
N THR A 180 -1.72 0.95 -9.07
CA THR A 180 -0.58 1.78 -9.49
C THR A 180 -0.94 2.92 -10.43
N ASP A 181 -2.23 3.09 -10.71
CA ASP A 181 -2.75 4.22 -11.48
C ASP A 181 -2.35 5.55 -10.80
N PRO A 182 -1.81 6.54 -11.53
CA PRO A 182 -1.38 7.81 -10.96
C PRO A 182 -2.52 8.61 -10.29
N ASP A 183 -3.78 8.38 -10.71
CA ASP A 183 -4.96 8.99 -10.09
C ASP A 183 -5.34 8.38 -8.74
N ILE A 184 -4.58 7.40 -8.25
CA ILE A 184 -4.77 6.71 -6.98
C ILE A 184 -3.50 6.82 -6.12
N PRO A 185 -3.62 7.17 -4.85
CA PRO A 185 -4.84 7.54 -4.11
C PRO A 185 -5.31 8.96 -4.43
N ARG A 186 -6.54 9.26 -4.02
CA ARG A 186 -7.01 10.64 -3.91
C ARG A 186 -6.95 11.08 -2.46
N TRP A 187 -6.47 12.29 -2.24
CA TRP A 187 -6.40 12.89 -0.93
C TRP A 187 -7.48 13.95 -0.79
N HIS A 188 -8.19 13.91 0.32
CA HIS A 188 -9.19 14.92 0.68
C HIS A 188 -8.86 15.47 2.07
N THR A 189 -9.14 16.74 2.27
CA THR A 189 -9.05 17.33 3.60
C THR A 189 -10.45 17.34 4.21
N ASP A 190 -10.60 16.84 5.42
CA ASP A 190 -11.86 16.92 6.16
C ASP A 190 -12.09 18.30 6.80
N SER A 191 -13.23 18.47 7.49
CA SER A 191 -13.57 19.72 8.17
C SER A 191 -12.58 20.13 9.26
N ASP A 192 -11.84 19.17 9.79
CA ASP A 192 -10.86 19.36 10.86
C ASP A 192 -9.43 19.56 10.32
N GLY A 193 -9.28 19.67 9.00
CA GLY A 193 -8.00 19.86 8.33
C GLY A 193 -7.17 18.57 8.18
N ARG A 194 -7.74 17.38 8.48
CA ARG A 194 -7.01 16.11 8.41
C ARG A 194 -7.07 15.50 7.01
N SER A 195 -5.97 14.87 6.60
CA SER A 195 -5.86 14.24 5.29
C SER A 195 -6.51 12.87 5.28
N LEU A 196 -7.54 12.70 4.46
CA LEU A 196 -8.27 11.45 4.26
C LEU A 196 -7.84 10.78 2.95
N LEU A 197 -7.45 9.51 3.05
CA LEU A 197 -7.12 8.68 1.90
C LEU A 197 -8.38 8.08 1.28
N GLN A 198 -8.50 8.19 -0.05
CA GLN A 198 -9.51 7.51 -0.84
C GLN A 198 -8.85 6.69 -1.96
N MET A 199 -9.23 5.42 -2.06
CA MET A 199 -8.82 4.52 -3.13
C MET A 199 -10.02 4.25 -4.06
N PRO A 200 -10.23 5.04 -5.12
CA PRO A 200 -11.33 4.84 -6.08
C PRO A 200 -10.98 3.71 -7.06
N LEU A 201 -11.19 2.46 -6.66
CA LEU A 201 -10.73 1.28 -7.41
C LEU A 201 -11.62 0.94 -8.61
N ARG A 202 -12.93 1.23 -8.53
CA ARG A 202 -13.92 1.05 -9.61
C ARG A 202 -15.03 2.09 -9.46
N ARG A 203 -15.89 2.20 -10.49
CA ARG A 203 -17.12 3.00 -10.39
C ARG A 203 -17.96 2.48 -9.21
N GLY A 204 -18.31 3.38 -8.29
CA GLY A 204 -19.06 3.04 -7.07
C GLY A 204 -18.26 2.27 -6.01
N MET A 205 -16.95 2.11 -6.17
CA MET A 205 -16.06 1.50 -5.19
C MET A 205 -14.98 2.49 -4.78
N VAL A 206 -15.21 3.20 -3.71
CA VAL A 206 -14.19 4.03 -3.04
C VAL A 206 -13.85 3.37 -1.71
N VAL A 207 -12.60 2.99 -1.54
CA VAL A 207 -12.12 2.31 -0.33
C VAL A 207 -11.37 3.31 0.53
N HIS A 208 -11.74 3.38 1.80
CA HIS A 208 -11.14 4.29 2.80
C HIS A 208 -10.28 3.50 3.80
N ALA A 209 -9.57 4.23 4.67
CA ALA A 209 -8.89 3.60 5.80
C ALA A 209 -9.91 2.91 6.75
N PRO A 210 -9.56 1.76 7.37
CA PRO A 210 -8.24 1.12 7.36
C PRO A 210 -7.88 0.40 6.05
N THR A 211 -8.84 -0.19 5.34
CA THR A 211 -8.59 -1.01 4.14
C THR A 211 -7.81 -0.25 3.06
N GLY A 212 -8.19 1.01 2.81
CA GLY A 212 -7.49 1.87 1.84
C GLY A 212 -6.04 2.15 2.22
N ALA A 213 -5.75 2.36 3.51
CA ALA A 213 -4.40 2.56 4.03
C ALA A 213 -3.53 1.31 3.81
N LEU A 214 -4.07 0.12 4.09
CA LEU A 214 -3.37 -1.14 3.89
C LEU A 214 -3.07 -1.42 2.42
N LEU A 215 -4.03 -1.14 1.53
CA LEU A 215 -3.83 -1.23 0.07
C LEU A 215 -2.82 -0.21 -0.44
N TRP A 216 -2.81 0.99 0.13
CA TRP A 216 -1.83 2.01 -0.19
C TRP A 216 -0.42 1.58 0.21
N GLN A 217 -0.25 1.08 1.44
CA GLN A 217 1.05 0.54 1.86
C GLN A 217 1.48 -0.66 1.00
N PHE A 218 0.57 -1.58 0.69
CA PHE A 218 0.85 -2.69 -0.21
C PHE A 218 1.35 -2.21 -1.58
N ARG A 219 0.66 -1.21 -2.17
CA ARG A 219 1.10 -0.60 -3.43
C ARG A 219 2.52 -0.04 -3.32
N GLU A 220 2.75 0.81 -2.33
CA GLU A 220 4.02 1.50 -2.17
C GLU A 220 5.16 0.53 -1.89
N VAL A 221 4.97 -0.36 -0.92
CA VAL A 221 6.03 -1.29 -0.46
C VAL A 221 6.16 -2.45 -1.42
N ALA A 222 5.10 -3.22 -1.62
CA ALA A 222 5.20 -4.50 -2.32
C ALA A 222 5.24 -4.38 -3.85
N LEU A 223 4.53 -3.39 -4.43
CA LEU A 223 4.52 -3.23 -5.87
C LEU A 223 5.61 -2.27 -6.37
N LEU A 224 5.92 -1.20 -5.61
CA LEU A 224 6.81 -0.12 -6.04
C LEU A 224 8.13 -0.04 -5.25
N GLY A 225 8.42 -0.97 -4.33
CA GLY A 225 9.68 -1.04 -3.60
C GLY A 225 9.99 0.16 -2.69
N ARG A 226 8.96 0.93 -2.29
CA ARG A 226 9.11 2.13 -1.46
C ARG A 226 8.98 1.81 0.03
N THR A 227 9.36 2.74 0.90
CA THR A 227 9.34 2.57 2.37
C THR A 227 8.19 3.34 3.03
N THR A 228 7.07 3.51 2.34
CA THR A 228 5.92 4.28 2.82
C THR A 228 5.30 3.66 4.08
N ARG A 229 5.01 4.51 5.08
CA ARG A 229 4.32 4.17 6.31
C ARG A 229 2.91 4.73 6.30
N VAL A 230 1.99 4.08 7.01
CA VAL A 230 0.55 4.42 7.00
C VAL A 230 -0.05 4.59 8.40
N ALA A 231 0.77 4.52 9.44
CA ALA A 231 0.32 4.61 10.83
C ALA A 231 -0.43 5.91 11.16
N ASP A 232 -0.08 7.01 10.47
CA ASP A 232 -0.65 8.35 10.72
C ASP A 232 -1.88 8.65 9.85
N LEU A 233 -2.35 7.68 9.04
CA LEU A 233 -3.50 7.90 8.18
C LEU A 233 -4.81 7.86 8.96
N VAL A 234 -5.60 8.91 8.79
CA VAL A 234 -6.86 9.11 9.49
C VAL A 234 -7.98 8.25 8.90
N GLN A 235 -8.81 7.71 9.76
CA GLN A 235 -10.03 7.00 9.38
C GLN A 235 -11.22 7.97 9.28
N PRO A 236 -12.05 7.88 8.22
CA PRO A 236 -13.32 8.57 8.22
C PRO A 236 -14.27 8.02 9.30
N ALA A 237 -15.00 8.89 10.00
CA ALA A 237 -15.88 8.50 11.11
C ALA A 237 -16.91 7.41 10.76
N PHE A 238 -17.34 7.31 9.49
CA PHE A 238 -18.27 6.28 9.05
C PHE A 238 -17.66 4.87 8.94
N THR A 239 -16.32 4.74 8.94
CA THR A 239 -15.65 3.44 8.90
C THR A 239 -15.41 2.85 10.29
N SER A 240 -15.70 3.59 11.34
CA SER A 240 -15.50 3.20 12.75
C SER A 240 -16.80 2.74 13.45
N ARG A 241 -17.92 2.64 12.72
CA ARG A 241 -19.26 2.29 13.26
C ARG A 241 -19.53 0.79 13.25
#